data_56cd59d1b7f7ed9ad52a3d622775ed7f
#
_entry.id   56cd59d1b7f7ed9ad52a3d622775ed7f
#
_cell.length_a   1.000
_cell.length_b   1.000
_cell.length_c   1.000
_cell.angle_alpha   90.00
_cell.angle_beta   90.00
_cell.angle_gamma   90.00
#
_symmetry.space_group_name_H-M   'P 1'
#
loop_
_entity.id
_entity.type
_entity.pdbx_description
1 polymer ?
#
loop_
_entity_poly.entity_id
_entity_poly.type
_entity_poly.pdbx_seq_one_letter_code
_entity_poly.pdbx_strand_id
1 'polypeptide(L)' 'RAAARLVKVASSFRARIELDKSGQRADAKSIMGVLLLCGERGSKIVVRATGEDAGPALDALRALFEEGFGEGVA' A
#
# COMPACT_ATOMS: atom_id res chain seq x y z
N ARG A 1 -6.02 9.66 -5.82
CA ARG A 1 -4.84 10.38 -5.41
C ARG A 1 -3.97 9.57 -4.46
N ALA A 2 -4.45 9.32 -3.27
CA ALA A 2 -3.68 8.50 -2.36
C ALA A 2 -3.46 7.10 -2.91
N ALA A 3 -4.50 6.51 -3.47
CA ALA A 3 -4.40 5.18 -4.06
C ALA A 3 -3.45 5.17 -5.24
N ALA A 4 -3.48 6.20 -6.07
CA ALA A 4 -2.59 6.27 -7.21
C ALA A 4 -1.13 6.38 -6.77
N ARG A 5 -0.88 7.12 -5.71
CA ARG A 5 0.47 7.25 -5.17
C ARG A 5 0.97 5.92 -4.63
N LEU A 6 0.12 5.22 -3.91
CA LEU A 6 0.45 3.92 -3.36
C LEU A 6 0.81 2.93 -4.47
N VAL A 7 -0.03 2.88 -5.50
CA VAL A 7 0.18 1.99 -6.62
C VAL A 7 1.47 2.33 -7.34
N LYS A 8 1.75 3.61 -7.52
CA LYS A 8 2.96 4.05 -8.19
C LYS A 8 4.20 3.61 -7.42
N VAL A 9 4.20 3.80 -6.12
CA VAL A 9 5.33 3.39 -5.29
C VAL A 9 5.48 1.88 -5.31
N ALA A 10 4.38 1.15 -5.13
CA ALA A 10 4.43 -0.31 -5.12
C ALA A 10 4.92 -0.86 -6.45
N SER A 11 4.53 -0.22 -7.55
CA SER A 11 4.89 -0.70 -8.88
C SER A 11 6.35 -0.45 -9.22
N SER A 12 7.03 0.40 -8.45
CA SER A 12 8.45 0.66 -8.68
C SER A 12 9.34 -0.46 -8.16
N PHE A 13 8.76 -1.41 -7.42
CA PHE A 13 9.50 -2.56 -6.90
C PHE A 13 9.09 -3.82 -7.63
N ARG A 14 9.99 -4.79 -7.67
CA ARG A 14 9.70 -6.09 -8.25
C ARG A 14 8.97 -6.99 -7.29
N ALA A 15 9.12 -6.76 -6.00
CA ALA A 15 8.49 -7.57 -4.98
C ALA A 15 6.98 -7.61 -5.16
N ARG A 16 6.40 -8.73 -4.80
CA ARG A 16 4.95 -8.85 -4.73
C ARG A 16 4.53 -8.14 -3.45
N ILE A 17 3.63 -7.19 -3.57
CA ILE A 17 3.18 -6.41 -2.44
C ILE A 17 1.68 -6.59 -2.30
N GLU A 18 1.26 -7.01 -1.12
CA GLU A 18 -0.13 -7.33 -0.86
C GLU A 18 -0.62 -6.54 0.35
N LEU A 19 -1.82 -6.02 0.24
CA LEU A 19 -2.48 -5.34 1.34
C LEU A 19 -3.56 -6.26 1.90
N ASP A 20 -3.67 -6.30 3.22
CA ASP A 20 -4.66 -7.11 3.89
C ASP A 20 -5.38 -6.25 4.91
N LYS A 21 -6.69 -6.16 4.78
CA LYS A 21 -7.52 -5.40 5.68
C LYS A 21 -8.66 -6.28 6.13
N SER A 22 -8.63 -6.69 7.38
CA SER A 22 -9.69 -7.51 7.97
C SER A 22 -10.00 -8.75 7.15
N GLY A 23 -8.96 -9.39 6.64
CA GLY A 23 -9.10 -10.61 5.86
C GLY A 23 -9.30 -10.36 4.37
N GLN A 24 -9.54 -9.14 3.97
CA GLN A 24 -9.63 -8.82 2.55
C GLN A 24 -8.27 -8.46 2.02
N ARG A 25 -7.90 -9.06 0.90
CA ARG A 25 -6.58 -8.87 0.32
C ARG A 25 -6.66 -8.15 -1.01
N ALA A 26 -5.65 -7.37 -1.29
CA ALA A 26 -5.57 -6.67 -2.56
C ALA A 26 -4.11 -6.55 -2.96
N ASP A 27 -3.87 -6.55 -4.26
CA ASP A 27 -2.54 -6.33 -4.81
C ASP A 27 -2.26 -4.83 -4.76
N ALA A 28 -1.18 -4.47 -4.10
CA ALA A 28 -0.83 -3.05 -3.97
C ALA A 28 -0.51 -2.40 -5.31
N LYS A 29 -0.30 -3.19 -6.35
CA LYS A 29 -0.03 -2.68 -7.69
C LYS A 29 -1.29 -2.54 -8.53
N SER A 30 -2.45 -2.86 -7.95
CA SER A 30 -3.74 -2.76 -8.63
C SER A 30 -4.50 -1.56 -8.08
N ILE A 31 -4.73 -0.56 -8.93
CA ILE A 31 -5.44 0.65 -8.50
C ILE A 31 -6.87 0.30 -8.03
N MET A 32 -7.53 -0.61 -8.74
CA MET A 32 -8.88 -1.00 -8.36
C MET A 32 -8.90 -1.67 -6.99
N GLY A 33 -7.96 -2.58 -6.76
CA GLY A 33 -7.89 -3.28 -5.48
C GLY A 33 -7.60 -2.31 -4.33
N VAL A 34 -6.68 -1.39 -4.56
CA VAL A 34 -6.30 -0.42 -3.54
C VAL A 34 -7.47 0.51 -3.23
N LEU A 35 -8.19 0.95 -4.25
CA LEU A 35 -9.35 1.82 -4.04
C LEU A 35 -10.40 1.14 -3.19
N LEU A 36 -10.67 -0.12 -3.47
CA LEU A 36 -11.67 -0.86 -2.71
C LEU A 36 -11.23 -1.06 -1.26
N LEU A 37 -9.96 -1.36 -1.07
CA LEU A 37 -9.46 -1.69 0.26
C LEU A 37 -9.26 -0.46 1.13
N CYS A 38 -8.77 0.62 0.54
CA CYS A 38 -8.41 1.81 1.28
C CYS A 38 -9.52 2.85 1.33
N GLY A 39 -10.74 2.45 1.02
CA GLY A 39 -11.84 3.38 0.96
C GLY A 39 -12.38 3.80 2.32
N GLU A 40 -12.09 3.05 3.37
CA GLU A 40 -12.57 3.35 4.71
C GLU A 40 -11.44 3.83 5.59
N ARG A 41 -11.74 4.80 6.41
CA ARG A 41 -10.77 5.32 7.35
C ARG A 41 -10.73 4.50 8.62
N GLY A 42 -9.62 4.61 9.33
CA GLY A 42 -9.50 4.04 10.66
C GLY A 42 -9.23 2.57 10.72
N SER A 43 -9.07 1.94 9.59
CA SER A 43 -8.81 0.51 9.54
C SER A 43 -7.32 0.25 9.49
N LYS A 44 -6.93 -0.85 10.11
CA LYS A 44 -5.54 -1.28 10.05
C LYS A 44 -5.33 -2.06 8.78
N ILE A 45 -4.26 -1.74 8.09
CA ILE A 45 -3.89 -2.43 6.87
C ILE A 45 -2.55 -3.09 7.09
N VAL A 46 -2.49 -4.38 6.84
CA VAL A 46 -1.24 -5.13 6.92
C VAL A 46 -0.64 -5.18 5.53
N VAL A 47 0.62 -4.81 5.44
CA VAL A 47 1.33 -4.83 4.16
C VAL A 47 2.31 -5.99 4.17
N ARG A 48 2.24 -6.82 3.16
CA ARG A 48 3.15 -7.93 3.00
C ARG A 48 3.90 -7.78 1.69
N ALA A 49 5.20 -8.04 1.73
CA ALA A 49 6.01 -7.96 0.54
C ALA A 49 6.87 -9.21 0.46
N THR A 50 7.00 -9.76 -0.73
CA THR A 50 7.78 -10.97 -1.00
C THR A 50 8.60 -10.74 -2.25
N GLY A 51 9.89 -11.01 -2.17
CA GLY A 51 10.80 -10.83 -3.30
C GLY A 51 12.12 -10.25 -2.87
N GLU A 52 13.00 -10.05 -3.85
CA GLU A 52 14.37 -9.59 -3.55
C GLU A 52 14.39 -8.21 -2.92
N ASP A 53 13.51 -7.33 -3.37
CA ASP A 53 13.47 -5.96 -2.87
C ASP A 53 12.29 -5.73 -1.93
N ALA A 54 11.86 -6.78 -1.24
CA ALA A 54 10.74 -6.67 -0.31
C ALA A 54 11.04 -5.71 0.83
N GLY A 55 12.25 -5.74 1.37
CA GLY A 55 12.63 -4.84 2.46
C GLY A 55 12.51 -3.37 2.08
N PRO A 56 13.21 -2.96 1.01
CA PRO A 56 13.07 -1.58 0.53
C PRO A 56 11.65 -1.21 0.18
N ALA A 57 10.88 -2.15 -0.38
CA ALA A 57 9.48 -1.88 -0.73
C ALA A 57 8.67 -1.58 0.51
N LEU A 58 8.85 -2.38 1.56
CA LEU A 58 8.12 -2.15 2.81
C LEU A 58 8.50 -0.81 3.42
N ASP A 59 9.79 -0.46 3.38
CA ASP A 59 10.23 0.81 3.93
C ASP A 59 9.60 1.98 3.18
N ALA A 60 9.55 1.89 1.87
CA ALA A 60 8.97 2.95 1.05
C ALA A 60 7.48 3.12 1.34
N LEU A 61 6.77 2.00 1.47
CA LEU A 61 5.35 2.06 1.77
C LEU A 61 5.08 2.55 3.18
N ARG A 62 5.93 2.15 4.13
CA ARG A 62 5.79 2.64 5.49
C ARG A 62 5.92 4.16 5.53
N ALA A 63 6.92 4.69 4.84
CA ALA A 63 7.11 6.14 4.78
C ALA A 63 5.89 6.83 4.19
N LEU A 64 5.32 6.23 3.15
CA LEU A 64 4.15 6.78 2.50
C LEU A 64 2.95 6.82 3.46
N PHE A 65 2.73 5.75 4.22
CA PHE A 65 1.66 5.72 5.18
C PHE A 65 1.88 6.72 6.31
N GLU A 66 3.13 6.87 6.76
CA GLU A 66 3.45 7.80 7.83
C GLU A 66 3.24 9.25 7.39
N GLU A 67 3.40 9.53 6.11
CA GLU A 67 3.15 10.86 5.57
C GLU A 67 1.69 11.13 5.31
N GLY A 68 0.83 10.13 5.51
CA GLY A 68 -0.58 10.28 5.17
C GLY A 68 -0.79 10.42 3.67
N PHE A 69 0.06 9.77 2.90
CA PHE A 69 0.03 9.81 1.43
C PHE A 69 0.24 11.23 0.89
N GLY A 70 0.84 12.10 1.70
CA GLY A 70 1.03 13.46 1.28
C GLY A 70 -0.20 14.33 1.39
N GLU A 71 -1.25 13.81 1.99
CA GLU A 71 -2.51 14.53 2.13
C GLU A 71 -2.77 14.96 3.56
N GLY A 72 -1.80 14.77 4.39
CA GLY A 72 -2.01 15.03 5.79
C GLY A 72 -2.73 13.85 6.44
N VAL A 73 -2.64 13.79 7.74
CA VAL A 73 -3.24 12.70 8.48
C VAL A 73 -4.71 12.98 8.67
N ALA A 74 -5.51 12.03 8.31
CA ALA A 74 -6.94 12.18 8.48
C ALA A 74 -7.33 11.94 9.92
#